data_86a03eb02b44344ceed4de38d062174e
#
_entry.id   86a03eb02b44344ceed4de38d062174e
#
_cell.length_a   1.000
_cell.length_b   1.000
_cell.length_c   1.000
_cell.angle_alpha   90.00
_cell.angle_beta   90.00
_cell.angle_gamma   90.00
#
_symmetry.space_group_name_H-M   'P 1'
#
loop_
_entity.id
_entity.type
_entity.pdbx_description
1 polymer ?
#
loop_
_entity_poly.entity_id
_entity_poly.type
_entity_poly.pdbx_seq_one_letter_code
_entity_poly.pdbx_strand_id
1 'polypeptide(L)'
;EKSIFRRFEKLKKIEKLAEENREEIDKIYKKMEGHYQKVGIVKYDAFHEMGGKLSFSLAMLDMRNNGFIINSVHSSEGCYSYTKEIKLGQCAIDLGSEEAEALSIAMGE
;
A
#
# COMPACT_ATOMS: atom_id res chain seq x y z
N GLU A 1 -4.31 -10.42 52.77
CA GLU A 1 -3.11 -10.50 53.07
C GLU A 1 -2.11 -10.70 51.95
N LYS A 2 -1.05 -11.48 52.20
CA LYS A 2 0.05 -11.61 51.22
C LYS A 2 -0.40 -12.09 49.86
N SER A 3 -1.31 -13.03 49.77
CA SER A 3 -1.76 -13.57 48.44
C SER A 3 -2.62 -12.54 47.68
N ILE A 4 -3.43 -11.77 48.38
CA ILE A 4 -4.25 -10.70 47.78
C ILE A 4 -3.34 -9.57 47.29
N PHE A 5 -2.36 -9.20 48.08
CA PHE A 5 -1.38 -8.17 47.75
C PHE A 5 -0.56 -8.58 46.51
N ARG A 6 -0.12 -9.82 46.42
CA ARG A 6 0.60 -10.33 45.27
C ARG A 6 -0.24 -10.30 43.99
N ARG A 7 -1.52 -10.65 44.10
CA ARG A 7 -2.45 -10.60 42.97
C ARG A 7 -2.65 -9.17 42.49
N PHE A 8 -2.77 -8.26 43.44
CA PHE A 8 -2.92 -6.84 43.11
C PHE A 8 -1.70 -6.28 42.38
N GLU A 9 -0.49 -6.60 42.88
CA GLU A 9 0.75 -6.20 42.21
C GLU A 9 0.90 -6.82 40.81
N LYS A 10 0.48 -8.08 40.67
CA LYS A 10 0.53 -8.78 39.39
C LYS A 10 -0.41 -8.12 38.39
N LEU A 11 -1.61 -7.75 38.82
CA LEU A 11 -2.56 -7.03 37.98
C LEU A 11 -2.02 -5.67 37.56
N LYS A 12 -1.37 -4.93 38.43
CA LYS A 12 -0.74 -3.66 38.09
C LYS A 12 0.35 -3.82 37.04
N LYS A 13 1.15 -4.88 37.14
CA LYS A 13 2.18 -5.18 36.15
C LYS A 13 1.56 -5.50 34.80
N ILE A 14 0.48 -6.25 34.75
CA ILE A 14 -0.24 -6.58 33.53
C ILE A 14 -0.82 -5.34 32.88
N GLU A 15 -1.44 -4.48 33.67
CA GLU A 15 -1.98 -3.19 33.20
C GLU A 15 -0.89 -2.33 32.57
N LYS A 16 0.26 -2.24 33.23
CA LYS A 16 1.39 -1.48 32.72
C LYS A 16 1.90 -2.04 31.40
N LEU A 17 2.04 -3.35 31.29
CA LEU A 17 2.45 -4.00 30.07
C LEU A 17 1.44 -3.76 28.94
N ALA A 18 0.15 -3.84 29.25
CA ALA A 18 -0.90 -3.60 28.27
C ALA A 18 -0.81 -2.17 27.73
N GLU A 19 -0.57 -1.20 28.60
CA GLU A 19 -0.44 0.21 28.21
C GLU A 19 0.82 0.44 27.37
N GLU A 20 1.94 -0.15 27.76
CA GLU A 20 3.18 -0.07 26.99
C GLU A 20 3.03 -0.71 25.61
N ASN A 21 2.34 -1.85 25.54
CA ASN A 21 2.08 -2.51 24.28
C ASN A 21 1.19 -1.65 23.39
N ARG A 22 0.19 -1.00 23.96
CA ARG A 22 -0.69 -0.10 23.21
C ARG A 22 0.09 1.07 22.62
N GLU A 23 1.00 1.66 23.40
CA GLU A 23 1.86 2.73 22.93
C GLU A 23 2.77 2.27 21.77
N GLU A 24 3.32 1.07 21.88
CA GLU A 24 4.15 0.50 20.83
C GLU A 24 3.35 0.23 19.55
N ILE A 25 2.12 -0.28 19.69
CA ILE A 25 1.22 -0.50 18.57
C ILE A 25 0.91 0.83 17.86
N ASP A 26 0.61 1.87 18.64
CA ASP A 26 0.33 3.20 18.09
C ASP A 26 1.54 3.75 17.31
N LYS A 27 2.75 3.54 17.81
CA LYS A 27 3.97 3.92 17.11
C LYS A 27 4.13 3.17 15.79
N ILE A 28 3.83 1.89 15.80
CA ILE A 28 3.90 1.05 14.58
C ILE A 28 2.91 1.57 13.54
N TYR A 29 1.66 1.83 13.94
CA TYR A 29 0.65 2.37 13.02
C TYR A 29 1.07 3.70 12.42
N LYS A 30 1.64 4.60 13.24
CA LYS A 30 2.13 5.88 12.74
C LYS A 30 3.24 5.73 11.72
N LYS A 31 4.16 4.80 11.95
CA LYS A 31 5.23 4.52 10.99
C LYS A 31 4.68 3.95 9.69
N MET A 32 3.63 3.13 9.77
CA MET A 32 3.00 2.52 8.60
C MET A 32 2.29 3.54 7.72
N GLU A 33 1.81 4.65 8.27
CA GLU A 33 1.07 5.66 7.51
C GLU A 33 1.83 6.19 6.29
N GLY A 34 3.15 6.34 6.40
CA GLY A 34 3.98 6.84 5.32
C GLY A 34 4.56 5.76 4.41
N HIS A 35 4.26 4.50 4.65
CA HIS A 35 4.80 3.39 3.88
C HIS A 35 3.79 2.89 2.86
N TYR A 36 4.28 2.47 1.70
CA TYR A 36 3.43 1.88 0.67
C TYR A 36 2.96 0.51 1.11
N GLN A 37 1.65 0.31 1.16
CA GLN A 37 1.02 -0.91 1.64
C GLN A 37 0.00 -1.47 0.68
N LYS A 38 -0.49 -0.66 -0.22
CA LYS A 38 -1.53 -1.03 -1.18
C LYS A 38 -0.92 -1.15 -2.55
N VAL A 39 -1.11 -2.27 -3.19
CA VAL A 39 -0.51 -2.56 -4.49
C VAL A 39 -1.59 -3.08 -5.43
N GLY A 40 -1.60 -2.53 -6.63
CA GLY A 40 -2.41 -3.06 -7.72
C GLY A 40 -1.55 -3.18 -8.96
N ILE A 41 -1.66 -4.29 -9.67
CA ILE A 41 -0.93 -4.49 -10.90
C ILE A 41 -1.87 -5.04 -11.98
N VAL A 42 -1.76 -4.47 -13.18
CA VAL A 42 -2.48 -4.93 -14.37
C VAL A 42 -1.45 -5.17 -15.46
N LYS A 43 -1.41 -6.39 -15.94
CA LYS A 43 -0.55 -6.77 -17.09
C LYS A 43 -1.40 -6.78 -18.34
N TYR A 44 -0.86 -6.27 -19.42
CA TYR A 44 -1.61 -6.16 -20.65
C TYR A 44 -0.69 -6.23 -21.87
N ASP A 45 -1.30 -6.42 -23.04
CA ASP A 45 -0.61 -6.41 -24.32
C ASP A 45 -1.03 -5.13 -25.06
N ALA A 46 -0.20 -4.10 -24.96
CA ALA A 46 -0.52 -2.78 -25.49
C ALA A 46 -0.73 -2.76 -27.01
N PHE A 47 -0.02 -3.61 -27.73
CA PHE A 47 0.00 -3.58 -29.20
C PHE A 47 -0.45 -4.87 -29.84
N HIS A 48 -0.95 -5.83 -29.04
CA HIS A 48 -1.38 -7.16 -29.53
C HIS A 48 -0.29 -7.88 -30.31
N GLU A 49 0.97 -7.70 -29.89
CA GLU A 49 2.12 -8.32 -30.50
C GLU A 49 2.34 -9.74 -29.96
N MET A 50 3.08 -10.54 -30.69
CA MET A 50 3.47 -11.86 -30.22
C MET A 50 4.46 -11.73 -29.08
N GLY A 51 4.30 -12.54 -28.05
CA GLY A 51 5.16 -12.50 -26.86
C GLY A 51 4.42 -12.28 -25.57
N GLY A 52 3.10 -12.11 -25.62
CA GLY A 52 2.26 -12.04 -24.45
C GLY A 52 2.13 -10.66 -23.83
N LYS A 53 1.68 -10.63 -22.57
CA LYS A 53 1.39 -9.40 -21.86
C LYS A 53 2.63 -8.90 -21.13
N LEU A 54 3.47 -8.16 -21.83
CA LEU A 54 4.71 -7.61 -21.28
C LEU A 54 4.54 -6.22 -20.70
N SER A 55 3.52 -5.47 -21.14
CA SER A 55 3.21 -4.16 -20.59
C SER A 55 2.51 -4.31 -19.25
N PHE A 56 2.68 -3.32 -18.37
CA PHE A 56 2.01 -3.35 -17.08
C PHE A 56 1.77 -1.94 -16.54
N SER A 57 0.76 -1.85 -15.69
CA SER A 57 0.53 -0.68 -14.81
C SER A 57 0.62 -1.16 -13.38
N LEU A 58 1.43 -0.49 -12.58
CA LEU A 58 1.63 -0.81 -11.17
C LEU A 58 1.27 0.42 -10.34
N ALA A 59 0.33 0.26 -9.43
CA ALA A 59 -0.04 1.31 -8.48
C ALA A 59 0.46 0.92 -7.09
N MET A 60 1.12 1.85 -6.41
CA MET A 60 1.56 1.67 -5.02
C MET A 60 1.09 2.86 -4.21
N LEU A 61 0.35 2.58 -3.15
CA LEU A 61 -0.27 3.61 -2.31
C LEU A 61 0.02 3.36 -0.83
N ASP A 62 0.06 4.44 -0.06
CA ASP A 62 0.09 4.36 1.39
C ASP A 62 -1.33 4.26 1.96
N MET A 63 -1.48 4.35 3.28
CA MET A 63 -2.78 4.23 3.93
C MET A 63 -3.78 5.31 3.51
N ARG A 64 -3.30 6.45 3.06
CA ARG A 64 -4.13 7.59 2.68
C ARG A 64 -4.39 7.65 1.18
N ASN A 65 -4.01 6.61 0.46
CA ASN A 65 -4.11 6.54 -0.99
C ASN A 65 -3.23 7.58 -1.70
N ASN A 66 -2.07 7.87 -1.10
CA ASN A 66 -1.04 8.67 -1.72
C ASN A 66 0.06 7.75 -2.23
N GLY A 67 0.56 8.01 -3.41
CA GLY A 67 1.62 7.21 -3.98
C GLY A 67 1.81 7.51 -5.45
N PHE A 68 1.99 6.47 -6.24
CA PHE A 68 2.31 6.64 -7.65
C PHE A 68 1.83 5.45 -8.47
N ILE A 69 1.76 5.68 -9.77
CA ILE A 69 1.55 4.62 -10.75
C ILE A 69 2.76 4.62 -11.67
N ILE A 70 3.31 3.44 -11.92
CA ILE A 70 4.30 3.23 -12.98
C ILE A 70 3.59 2.49 -14.10
N ASN A 71 3.64 3.02 -15.30
CA ASN A 71 3.15 2.34 -16.48
C ASN A 71 4.32 2.07 -17.40
N SER A 72 4.51 0.81 -17.75
CA SER A 72 5.59 0.38 -18.63
C SER A 72 4.99 -0.26 -19.88
N VAL A 73 5.28 0.32 -21.02
CA VAL A 73 4.75 -0.13 -22.32
C VAL A 73 5.85 -0.82 -23.10
N HIS A 74 5.59 -2.06 -23.49
CA HIS A 74 6.55 -2.88 -24.24
C HIS A 74 6.03 -3.14 -25.64
N SER A 75 6.89 -2.91 -26.63
CA SER A 75 6.61 -3.20 -28.03
C SER A 75 7.80 -3.96 -28.63
N SER A 76 7.66 -4.42 -29.86
CA SER A 76 8.76 -5.06 -30.60
C SER A 76 9.92 -4.10 -30.85
N GLU A 77 9.66 -2.80 -30.86
CA GLU A 77 10.67 -1.77 -31.15
C GLU A 77 11.34 -1.22 -29.91
N GLY A 78 10.91 -1.62 -28.72
CA GLY A 78 11.47 -1.15 -27.47
C GLY A 78 10.42 -1.00 -26.38
N CYS A 79 10.83 -0.41 -25.29
CA CYS A 79 9.91 -0.14 -24.21
C CYS A 79 10.15 1.26 -23.64
N TYR A 80 9.11 1.81 -23.04
CA TYR A 80 9.24 3.07 -22.29
C TYR A 80 8.34 3.01 -21.05
N SER A 81 8.75 3.76 -20.04
CA SER A 81 8.04 3.79 -18.77
C SER A 81 7.86 5.24 -18.32
N TYR A 82 6.77 5.49 -17.62
CA TYR A 82 6.53 6.78 -17.02
C TYR A 82 5.75 6.59 -15.71
N THR A 83 5.77 7.63 -14.87
CA THR A 83 5.10 7.62 -13.58
C THR A 83 4.09 8.74 -13.50
N LYS A 84 3.03 8.51 -12.73
CA LYS A 84 2.03 9.52 -12.39
C LYS A 84 1.85 9.53 -10.89
N GLU A 85 1.78 10.72 -10.31
CA GLU A 85 1.60 10.88 -8.87
C GLU A 85 0.13 10.77 -8.51
N ILE A 86 -0.15 10.05 -7.43
CA ILE A 86 -1.50 9.89 -6.88
C ILE A 86 -1.57 10.58 -5.53
N LYS A 87 -2.56 11.44 -5.36
CA LYS A 87 -2.83 12.13 -4.09
C LYS A 87 -4.27 11.89 -3.69
N LEU A 88 -4.46 11.31 -2.50
CA LEU A 88 -5.80 10.99 -1.95
C LEU A 88 -6.66 10.21 -2.96
N GLY A 89 -6.02 9.27 -3.65
CA GLY A 89 -6.71 8.40 -4.61
C GLY A 89 -7.00 9.04 -5.95
N GLN A 90 -6.47 10.23 -6.21
CA GLN A 90 -6.72 10.98 -7.44
C GLN A 90 -5.44 11.33 -8.17
N CYS A 91 -5.54 11.46 -9.48
CA CYS A 91 -4.42 11.89 -10.32
C CYS A 91 -4.80 13.18 -11.06
N ALA A 92 -3.87 14.14 -11.10
CA ALA A 92 -4.09 15.41 -11.79
C ALA A 92 -4.11 15.23 -13.31
N ILE A 93 -3.53 14.15 -13.81
CA ILE A 93 -3.44 13.82 -15.23
C ILE A 93 -4.39 12.66 -15.50
N ASP A 94 -5.02 12.64 -16.66
CA ASP A 94 -5.92 11.54 -17.03
C ASP A 94 -5.19 10.20 -17.01
N LEU A 95 -5.84 9.19 -16.45
CA LEU A 95 -5.33 7.82 -16.41
C LEU A 95 -5.87 7.02 -17.58
N GLY A 96 -5.00 6.20 -18.18
CA GLY A 96 -5.45 5.20 -19.12
C GLY A 96 -6.27 4.12 -18.42
N SER A 97 -6.94 3.27 -19.20
CA SER A 97 -7.82 2.24 -18.63
C SER A 97 -7.09 1.26 -17.72
N GLU A 98 -5.89 0.83 -18.10
CA GLU A 98 -5.08 -0.11 -17.31
C GLU A 98 -4.54 0.55 -16.04
N GLU A 99 -4.18 1.83 -16.14
CA GLU A 99 -3.72 2.61 -14.99
C GLU A 99 -4.86 2.80 -13.98
N ALA A 100 -6.05 3.13 -14.47
CA ALA A 100 -7.22 3.30 -13.61
C ALA A 100 -7.60 1.98 -12.94
N GLU A 101 -7.50 0.87 -13.65
CA GLU A 101 -7.76 -0.45 -13.09
C GLU A 101 -6.75 -0.80 -12.00
N ALA A 102 -5.46 -0.56 -12.24
CA ALA A 102 -4.41 -0.80 -11.25
C ALA A 102 -4.65 0.04 -9.98
N LEU A 103 -5.02 1.30 -10.15
CA LEU A 103 -5.35 2.18 -9.03
C LEU A 103 -6.54 1.65 -8.24
N SER A 104 -7.58 1.22 -8.92
CA SER A 104 -8.78 0.66 -8.30
C SER A 104 -8.45 -0.59 -7.49
N ILE A 105 -7.64 -1.49 -8.04
CA ILE A 105 -7.19 -2.69 -7.33
C ILE A 105 -6.42 -2.30 -6.07
N ALA A 106 -5.48 -1.36 -6.18
CA ALA A 106 -4.68 -0.91 -5.05
C ALA A 106 -5.57 -0.32 -3.94
N MET A 107 -6.62 0.40 -4.31
CA MET A 107 -7.56 0.99 -3.35
C MET A 107 -8.55 -0.02 -2.77
N GLY A 108 -8.55 -1.25 -3.27
CA GLY A 108 -9.45 -2.30 -2.77
C GLY A 108 -10.86 -2.22 -3.32
N GLU A 109 -11.01 -1.59 -4.43
CA GLU A 109 -12.31 -1.42 -5.10
C GLU A 109 -12.60 -2.53 -6.10
#